data_559d6129a2ef21b8967edb22d8a3e746
#
_entry.id   559d6129a2ef21b8967edb22d8a3e746
#
_cell.length_a   1.000
_cell.length_b   1.000
_cell.length_c   1.000
_cell.angle_alpha   90.00
_cell.angle_beta   90.00
_cell.angle_gamma   90.00
#
_symmetry.space_group_name_H-M   'P 1'
#
loop_
_entity.id
_entity.type
_entity.pdbx_description
1 polymer ?
#
loop_
_entity_poly.entity_id
_entity_poly.type
_entity_poly.pdbx_seq_one_letter_code
_entity_poly.pdbx_strand_id
1 'polypeptide(L)'
;MSILNDLTPLLLPSGRRLDADESDRQLNLILEGLPLIQLRLVRGEALQLFLQEAGLQPDGRALWAACYWLFARDPVCQRLVWNLDVPPVEALLSGLLIPGATAGQYLCERTLFWQLPQPWLGASFSGVYPQQMALSAGKRHPLRAPKPRGEVYRRFDARLGAWVSLRTVEIDSDLARFNRWQNNPRVLNFWQEGGDLQQHREYLSKLQDDPHTLTLIGCFDDEPFAYFEAYWAKEDRIAPFYDAGDYDRGIHMLVGEENHRGSHKVASWLSALVHYLFLDDPRTQRVVAEPRADNQRMIGHMQNQCFHCEKEFDFPHKRAALMILGRERFFDRCSLV
;
A
#
# COMPACT_ATOMS: atom_id res chain seq x y z
N MET A 1 25.72 -8.17 -19.60
CA MET A 1 25.75 -9.59 -19.14
C MET A 1 24.38 -9.94 -18.60
N SER A 2 23.68 -10.83 -19.27
CA SER A 2 22.28 -11.17 -19.05
C SER A 2 22.10 -11.86 -17.71
N ILE A 3 21.40 -11.21 -16.75
CA ILE A 3 20.88 -11.81 -15.51
C ILE A 3 19.38 -12.09 -15.72
N LEU A 4 19.03 -12.80 -16.78
CA LEU A 4 17.63 -13.00 -17.16
C LEU A 4 17.35 -14.45 -17.48
N ASN A 5 17.65 -15.40 -16.55
CA ASN A 5 17.25 -16.78 -16.80
C ASN A 5 16.61 -17.46 -15.57
N ASP A 6 16.06 -16.71 -14.63
CA ASP A 6 15.16 -17.27 -13.63
C ASP A 6 13.97 -16.35 -13.45
N LEU A 7 13.06 -16.35 -14.45
CA LEU A 7 11.82 -15.59 -14.43
C LEU A 7 10.86 -16.25 -13.44
N THR A 8 11.09 -16.04 -12.16
CA THR A 8 10.14 -16.43 -11.12
C THR A 8 8.77 -15.84 -11.49
N PRO A 9 7.70 -16.62 -11.52
CA PRO A 9 6.38 -16.12 -11.83
C PRO A 9 5.98 -15.02 -10.85
N LEU A 10 5.20 -14.04 -11.33
CA LEU A 10 4.53 -13.08 -10.45
C LEU A 10 3.13 -13.60 -10.11
N LEU A 11 2.67 -13.30 -8.91
CA LEU A 11 1.30 -13.54 -8.54
C LEU A 11 0.52 -12.22 -8.62
N LEU A 12 -0.59 -12.23 -9.35
CA LEU A 12 -1.52 -11.11 -9.37
C LEU A 12 -2.26 -11.04 -8.02
N PRO A 13 -2.77 -9.90 -7.58
CA PRO A 13 -3.53 -9.78 -6.34
C PRO A 13 -4.73 -10.73 -6.23
N SER A 14 -5.25 -11.22 -7.36
CA SER A 14 -6.26 -12.28 -7.43
C SER A 14 -5.75 -13.69 -7.10
N GLY A 15 -4.45 -13.85 -6.81
CA GLY A 15 -3.80 -15.15 -6.60
C GLY A 15 -3.40 -15.85 -7.91
N ARG A 16 -3.79 -15.34 -9.07
CA ARG A 16 -3.51 -15.95 -10.37
C ARG A 16 -2.03 -15.80 -10.74
N ARG A 17 -1.48 -16.89 -11.28
CA ARG A 17 -0.07 -16.94 -11.67
C ARG A 17 0.14 -16.30 -13.05
N LEU A 18 1.08 -15.34 -13.11
CA LEU A 18 1.53 -14.67 -14.32
C LEU A 18 2.95 -15.13 -14.64
N ASP A 19 3.12 -15.80 -15.75
CA ASP A 19 4.40 -16.23 -16.32
C ASP A 19 4.70 -15.39 -17.56
N ALA A 20 5.97 -15.40 -18.00
CA ALA A 20 6.36 -14.79 -19.25
C ALA A 20 7.45 -15.59 -19.96
N ASP A 21 7.40 -15.55 -21.28
CA ASP A 21 8.54 -15.79 -22.16
C ASP A 21 9.02 -14.43 -22.67
N GLU A 22 10.20 -14.02 -22.22
CA GLU A 22 10.75 -12.67 -22.44
C GLU A 22 12.11 -12.75 -23.14
N SER A 23 12.28 -11.92 -24.14
CA SER A 23 13.55 -11.63 -24.81
C SER A 23 13.76 -10.12 -24.92
N ASP A 24 14.91 -9.69 -25.43
CA ASP A 24 15.21 -8.25 -25.60
C ASP A 24 14.17 -7.50 -26.46
N ARG A 25 13.44 -8.22 -27.33
CA ARG A 25 12.52 -7.63 -28.31
C ARG A 25 11.08 -8.11 -28.19
N GLN A 26 10.81 -9.09 -27.34
CA GLN A 26 9.47 -9.71 -27.23
C GLN A 26 9.14 -10.02 -25.79
N LEU A 27 7.87 -9.87 -25.46
CA LEU A 27 7.27 -10.30 -24.19
C LEU A 27 5.96 -11.02 -24.47
N ASN A 28 5.93 -12.29 -24.13
CA ASN A 28 4.72 -13.11 -24.23
C ASN A 28 4.26 -13.41 -22.80
N LEU A 29 3.18 -12.79 -22.36
CA LEU A 29 2.61 -13.05 -21.05
C LEU A 29 1.62 -14.19 -21.08
N ILE A 30 1.70 -15.03 -20.07
CA ILE A 30 0.90 -16.24 -19.89
C ILE A 30 0.22 -16.15 -18.52
N LEU A 31 -1.10 -16.23 -18.49
CA LEU A 31 -1.88 -16.21 -17.25
C LEU A 31 -2.51 -17.58 -17.04
N GLU A 32 -2.17 -18.26 -15.94
CA GLU A 32 -2.66 -19.61 -15.63
C GLU A 32 -2.42 -20.61 -16.77
N GLY A 33 -1.26 -20.51 -17.45
CA GLY A 33 -0.91 -21.38 -18.58
C GLY A 33 -1.55 -21.00 -19.92
N LEU A 34 -2.37 -19.95 -19.98
CA LEU A 34 -3.01 -19.48 -21.21
C LEU A 34 -2.37 -18.19 -21.72
N PRO A 35 -2.12 -18.04 -23.02
CA PRO A 35 -1.61 -16.79 -23.58
C PRO A 35 -2.52 -15.63 -23.23
N LEU A 36 -1.94 -14.53 -22.72
CA LEU A 36 -2.65 -13.33 -22.31
C LEU A 36 -2.44 -12.18 -23.29
N ILE A 37 -1.18 -11.86 -23.61
CA ILE A 37 -0.81 -10.79 -24.53
C ILE A 37 0.60 -11.04 -25.08
N GLN A 38 0.82 -10.70 -26.34
CA GLN A 38 2.11 -10.78 -27.00
C GLN A 38 2.55 -9.40 -27.47
N LEU A 39 3.74 -8.99 -27.06
CA LEU A 39 4.27 -7.66 -27.28
C LEU A 39 5.63 -7.69 -27.96
N ARG A 40 5.83 -6.80 -28.92
CA ARG A 40 7.14 -6.42 -29.40
C ARG A 40 7.64 -5.23 -28.58
N LEU A 41 8.85 -5.34 -28.09
CA LEU A 41 9.53 -4.34 -27.27
C LEU A 41 10.54 -3.56 -28.08
N VAL A 42 10.55 -2.23 -27.95
CA VAL A 42 11.59 -1.36 -28.54
C VAL A 42 12.15 -0.48 -27.41
N ARG A 43 13.42 -0.71 -27.12
CA ARG A 43 14.13 0.05 -26.06
C ARG A 43 14.70 1.34 -26.64
N GLY A 44 14.54 2.46 -25.91
CA GLY A 44 15.01 3.79 -26.24
C GLY A 44 15.05 4.63 -24.97
N GLU A 45 14.74 5.92 -25.03
CA GLU A 45 14.56 6.78 -23.87
C GLU A 45 13.42 6.26 -22.96
N ALA A 46 12.40 5.66 -23.56
CA ALA A 46 11.36 4.92 -22.88
C ALA A 46 11.14 3.56 -23.56
N LEU A 47 10.62 2.58 -22.83
CA LEU A 47 10.25 1.27 -23.37
C LEU A 47 8.95 1.41 -24.16
N GLN A 48 9.03 1.18 -25.49
CA GLN A 48 7.86 1.21 -26.37
C GLN A 48 7.31 -0.20 -26.56
N LEU A 49 6.01 -0.32 -26.50
CA LEU A 49 5.23 -1.57 -26.56
C LEU A 49 4.32 -1.55 -27.80
N PHE A 50 4.39 -2.61 -28.58
CA PHE A 50 3.56 -2.83 -29.75
C PHE A 50 2.90 -4.19 -29.64
N LEU A 51 1.62 -4.31 -29.98
CA LEU A 51 0.97 -5.61 -30.13
C LEU A 51 1.60 -6.37 -31.31
N GLN A 52 1.86 -7.68 -31.14
CA GLN A 52 2.42 -8.49 -32.21
C GLN A 52 1.39 -8.81 -33.30
N GLU A 53 0.13 -9.04 -32.93
CA GLU A 53 -0.95 -9.30 -33.87
C GLU A 53 -1.70 -8.00 -34.18
N ALA A 54 -1.66 -7.58 -35.43
CA ALA A 54 -2.44 -6.44 -35.90
C ALA A 54 -3.94 -6.77 -35.82
N GLY A 55 -4.71 -5.89 -35.17
CA GLY A 55 -6.16 -6.02 -35.04
C GLY A 55 -6.65 -6.72 -33.76
N LEU A 56 -5.77 -7.31 -32.95
CA LEU A 56 -6.13 -7.75 -31.60
C LEU A 56 -6.30 -6.52 -30.70
N GLN A 57 -7.44 -6.39 -30.05
CA GLN A 57 -7.64 -5.38 -29.00
C GLN A 57 -7.50 -6.05 -27.63
N PRO A 58 -6.39 -5.81 -26.90
CA PRO A 58 -6.26 -6.33 -25.54
C PRO A 58 -7.28 -5.66 -24.63
N ASP A 59 -7.84 -6.41 -23.68
CA ASP A 59 -8.64 -5.80 -22.62
C ASP A 59 -7.76 -5.04 -21.63
N GLY A 60 -8.36 -4.19 -20.79
CA GLY A 60 -7.63 -3.40 -19.79
C GLY A 60 -6.86 -4.26 -18.79
N ARG A 61 -7.27 -5.52 -18.55
CA ARG A 61 -6.58 -6.45 -17.63
C ARG A 61 -5.30 -6.97 -18.23
N ALA A 62 -5.27 -7.26 -19.52
CA ALA A 62 -4.05 -7.68 -20.22
C ALA A 62 -3.02 -6.55 -20.25
N LEU A 63 -3.46 -5.31 -20.51
CA LEU A 63 -2.59 -4.12 -20.44
C LEU A 63 -2.05 -3.91 -19.02
N TRP A 64 -2.92 -3.99 -18.00
CA TRP A 64 -2.51 -3.87 -16.61
C TRP A 64 -1.48 -4.92 -16.21
N ALA A 65 -1.70 -6.19 -16.58
CA ALA A 65 -0.78 -7.29 -16.28
C ALA A 65 0.60 -7.09 -16.95
N ALA A 66 0.62 -6.56 -18.19
CA ALA A 66 1.87 -6.23 -18.87
C ALA A 66 2.62 -5.08 -18.19
N CYS A 67 1.92 -4.03 -17.79
CA CYS A 67 2.52 -2.94 -17.01
C CYS A 67 3.05 -3.44 -15.66
N TYR A 68 2.26 -4.28 -14.96
CA TYR A 68 2.67 -4.88 -13.68
C TYR A 68 3.94 -5.72 -13.85
N TRP A 69 4.00 -6.60 -14.85
CA TRP A 69 5.18 -7.42 -15.14
C TRP A 69 6.42 -6.55 -15.36
N LEU A 70 6.33 -5.56 -16.25
CA LEU A 70 7.45 -4.71 -16.63
C LEU A 70 7.92 -3.83 -15.47
N PHE A 71 7.00 -3.20 -14.73
CA PHE A 71 7.37 -2.37 -13.57
C PHE A 71 7.89 -3.20 -12.40
N ALA A 72 7.43 -4.43 -12.23
CA ALA A 72 7.91 -5.32 -11.20
C ALA A 72 9.34 -5.79 -11.44
N ARG A 73 9.71 -6.02 -12.71
CA ARG A 73 11.02 -6.54 -13.11
C ARG A 73 12.08 -5.46 -13.31
N ASP A 74 11.67 -4.27 -13.71
CA ASP A 74 12.56 -3.14 -13.92
C ASP A 74 12.19 -1.97 -12.99
N PRO A 75 12.85 -1.88 -11.80
CA PRO A 75 12.56 -0.81 -10.85
C PRO A 75 12.99 0.58 -11.33
N VAL A 76 13.84 0.67 -12.37
CA VAL A 76 14.27 1.96 -12.94
C VAL A 76 13.38 2.43 -14.08
N CYS A 77 12.55 1.54 -14.65
CA CYS A 77 11.57 1.90 -15.67
C CYS A 77 10.50 2.82 -15.07
N GLN A 78 10.45 4.06 -15.53
CA GLN A 78 9.49 5.04 -15.04
C GLN A 78 8.27 5.18 -15.95
N ARG A 79 8.43 4.83 -17.24
CA ARG A 79 7.41 5.05 -18.28
C ARG A 79 7.39 3.91 -19.28
N LEU A 80 6.18 3.48 -19.63
CA LEU A 80 5.90 2.59 -20.76
C LEU A 80 5.13 3.38 -21.81
N VAL A 81 5.52 3.25 -23.09
CA VAL A 81 4.84 3.88 -24.22
C VAL A 81 4.12 2.80 -25.02
N TRP A 82 2.82 2.79 -24.96
CA TRP A 82 1.97 1.90 -25.72
C TRP A 82 1.64 2.51 -27.10
N ASN A 83 1.85 1.75 -28.15
CA ASN A 83 1.46 2.11 -29.51
C ASN A 83 0.22 1.27 -29.88
N LEU A 84 -0.96 1.89 -29.82
CA LEU A 84 -2.27 1.26 -29.99
C LEU A 84 -3.10 2.09 -30.96
N ASP A 85 -3.74 1.43 -31.94
CA ASP A 85 -4.68 2.11 -32.85
C ASP A 85 -5.91 2.60 -32.08
N VAL A 86 -6.47 1.73 -31.24
CA VAL A 86 -7.61 2.04 -30.37
C VAL A 86 -7.33 1.47 -28.97
N PRO A 87 -7.16 2.30 -27.93
CA PRO A 87 -7.01 1.81 -26.58
C PRO A 87 -8.35 1.39 -25.97
N PRO A 88 -8.36 0.42 -25.02
CA PRO A 88 -9.55 0.12 -24.25
C PRO A 88 -10.02 1.36 -23.47
N VAL A 89 -11.32 1.66 -23.54
CA VAL A 89 -11.90 2.84 -22.87
C VAL A 89 -11.70 2.79 -21.35
N GLU A 90 -11.81 1.60 -20.75
CA GLU A 90 -11.58 1.40 -19.33
C GLU A 90 -10.14 1.72 -18.90
N ALA A 91 -9.15 1.48 -19.77
CA ALA A 91 -7.76 1.81 -19.49
C ALA A 91 -7.51 3.34 -19.47
N LEU A 92 -8.25 4.10 -20.29
CA LEU A 92 -8.22 5.55 -20.26
C LEU A 92 -8.97 6.11 -19.04
N LEU A 93 -10.18 5.60 -18.78
CA LEU A 93 -11.01 6.08 -17.66
C LEU A 93 -10.39 5.78 -16.29
N SER A 94 -9.68 4.66 -16.16
CA SER A 94 -8.99 4.31 -14.91
C SER A 94 -7.69 5.12 -14.70
N GLY A 95 -7.14 5.73 -15.75
CA GLY A 95 -5.83 6.38 -15.72
C GLY A 95 -4.65 5.39 -15.86
N LEU A 96 -4.92 4.13 -16.24
CA LEU A 96 -3.86 3.17 -16.59
C LEU A 96 -3.08 3.67 -17.80
N LEU A 97 -3.79 4.22 -18.77
CA LEU A 97 -3.23 4.86 -19.94
C LEU A 97 -3.62 6.33 -20.00
N ILE A 98 -2.67 7.19 -20.31
CA ILE A 98 -2.90 8.61 -20.63
C ILE A 98 -2.47 8.88 -22.08
N PRO A 99 -3.20 9.73 -22.84
CA PRO A 99 -2.80 10.09 -24.20
C PRO A 99 -1.38 10.66 -24.26
N GLY A 100 -0.56 10.17 -25.18
CA GLY A 100 0.76 10.70 -25.48
C GLY A 100 0.70 11.93 -26.40
N ALA A 101 1.87 12.53 -26.70
CA ALA A 101 1.97 13.66 -27.61
C ALA A 101 1.74 13.29 -29.08
N THR A 102 1.96 12.00 -29.44
CA THR A 102 1.76 11.50 -30.81
C THR A 102 0.48 10.69 -30.87
N ALA A 103 -0.30 10.87 -31.92
CA ALA A 103 -1.51 10.07 -32.16
C ALA A 103 -1.18 8.57 -32.18
N GLY A 104 -2.02 7.77 -31.54
CA GLY A 104 -1.80 6.33 -31.39
C GLY A 104 -0.78 5.93 -30.30
N GLN A 105 -0.20 6.92 -29.60
CA GLN A 105 0.66 6.66 -28.45
C GLN A 105 -0.06 6.95 -27.13
N TYR A 106 0.11 6.05 -26.17
CA TYR A 106 -0.43 6.15 -24.82
C TYR A 106 0.67 5.85 -23.81
N LEU A 107 0.66 6.57 -22.70
CA LEU A 107 1.67 6.47 -21.68
C LEU A 107 1.10 5.74 -20.45
N CYS A 108 1.88 4.84 -19.89
CA CYS A 108 1.67 4.32 -18.55
C CYS A 108 2.84 4.77 -17.68
N GLU A 109 2.58 5.69 -16.77
CA GLU A 109 3.59 6.19 -15.83
C GLU A 109 3.63 5.28 -14.60
N ARG A 110 4.83 4.91 -14.17
CA ARG A 110 5.01 4.06 -12.97
C ARG A 110 4.31 4.62 -11.74
N THR A 111 4.45 5.91 -11.49
CA THR A 111 3.85 6.59 -10.34
C THR A 111 2.32 6.57 -10.37
N LEU A 112 1.71 6.67 -11.56
CA LEU A 112 0.26 6.57 -11.72
C LEU A 112 -0.21 5.12 -11.61
N PHE A 113 0.52 4.16 -12.19
CA PHE A 113 0.19 2.75 -12.14
C PHE A 113 -0.02 2.25 -10.71
N TRP A 114 0.92 2.56 -9.80
CA TRP A 114 0.81 2.16 -8.41
C TRP A 114 -0.27 2.92 -7.63
N GLN A 115 -0.83 3.99 -8.16
CA GLN A 115 -1.96 4.71 -7.57
C GLN A 115 -3.34 4.17 -7.98
N LEU A 116 -3.39 3.22 -8.90
CA LEU A 116 -4.65 2.56 -9.25
C LEU A 116 -5.12 1.71 -8.06
N PRO A 117 -6.33 1.95 -7.51
CA PRO A 117 -6.76 1.23 -6.30
C PRO A 117 -7.00 -0.26 -6.57
N GLN A 118 -7.50 -0.58 -7.73
CA GLN A 118 -7.63 -1.98 -8.15
C GLN A 118 -6.35 -2.44 -8.85
N PRO A 119 -5.92 -3.67 -8.58
CA PRO A 119 -6.59 -4.74 -7.86
C PRO A 119 -6.20 -4.89 -6.38
N TRP A 120 -5.53 -3.90 -5.78
CA TRP A 120 -4.93 -4.02 -4.45
C TRP A 120 -5.94 -4.00 -3.30
N LEU A 121 -7.05 -3.25 -3.46
CA LEU A 121 -8.06 -3.11 -2.42
C LEU A 121 -9.05 -4.28 -2.48
N GLY A 122 -9.23 -4.97 -1.33
CA GLY A 122 -10.11 -6.12 -1.22
C GLY A 122 -11.60 -5.77 -1.17
N ALA A 123 -11.97 -4.70 -0.48
CA ALA A 123 -13.33 -4.20 -0.46
C ALA A 123 -13.61 -3.36 -1.71
N SER A 124 -14.83 -3.45 -2.25
CA SER A 124 -15.24 -2.61 -3.36
C SER A 124 -15.12 -1.13 -2.96
N PHE A 125 -14.10 -0.49 -3.48
CA PHE A 125 -13.93 0.95 -3.35
C PHE A 125 -15.03 1.65 -4.16
N SER A 126 -15.93 2.34 -3.47
CA SER A 126 -17.09 3.01 -4.08
C SER A 126 -16.78 4.43 -4.58
N GLY A 127 -15.51 4.80 -4.64
CA GLY A 127 -15.10 6.16 -5.00
C GLY A 127 -14.85 7.06 -3.80
N VAL A 128 -14.55 8.32 -4.07
CA VAL A 128 -14.27 9.33 -3.04
C VAL A 128 -15.54 9.64 -2.26
N TYR A 129 -15.50 9.47 -0.93
CA TYR A 129 -16.61 9.84 -0.05
C TYR A 129 -16.86 11.37 -0.13
N PRO A 130 -18.12 11.83 -0.23
CA PRO A 130 -18.42 13.26 -0.34
C PRO A 130 -17.84 14.07 0.79
N GLN A 131 -17.28 15.23 0.48
CA GLN A 131 -16.73 16.12 1.48
C GLN A 131 -17.82 16.93 2.14
N GLN A 132 -18.04 16.66 3.41
CA GLN A 132 -18.88 17.45 4.30
C GLN A 132 -18.11 17.70 5.59
N MET A 133 -18.07 18.94 6.08
CA MET A 133 -17.38 19.24 7.32
C MET A 133 -18.27 18.91 8.51
N ALA A 134 -17.66 18.27 9.49
CA ALA A 134 -18.23 17.87 10.78
C ALA A 134 -17.46 18.51 11.93
N LEU A 135 -18.05 18.51 13.13
CA LEU A 135 -17.40 18.94 14.36
C LEU A 135 -17.50 17.82 15.38
N SER A 136 -16.37 17.29 15.82
CA SER A 136 -16.29 16.23 16.84
C SER A 136 -15.32 16.65 17.94
N ALA A 137 -15.77 16.63 19.18
CA ALA A 137 -14.96 17.03 20.35
C ALA A 137 -14.25 18.40 20.17
N GLY A 138 -14.92 19.37 19.53
CA GLY A 138 -14.38 20.71 19.28
C GLY A 138 -13.39 20.80 18.11
N LYS A 139 -13.14 19.72 17.39
CA LYS A 139 -12.28 19.69 16.20
C LYS A 139 -13.12 19.66 14.93
N ARG A 140 -12.82 20.58 13.99
CA ARG A 140 -13.45 20.62 12.68
C ARG A 140 -12.67 19.75 11.70
N HIS A 141 -13.35 18.81 11.05
CA HIS A 141 -12.77 17.84 10.13
C HIS A 141 -13.80 17.40 9.07
N PRO A 142 -13.38 16.78 7.95
CA PRO A 142 -14.31 16.13 7.04
C PRO A 142 -15.06 14.98 7.69
N LEU A 143 -16.33 14.79 7.33
CA LEU A 143 -17.05 13.56 7.66
C LEU A 143 -16.32 12.35 7.05
N ARG A 144 -16.05 11.36 7.88
CA ARG A 144 -15.29 10.18 7.45
C ARG A 144 -16.22 9.12 6.85
N ALA A 145 -15.73 8.42 5.83
CA ALA A 145 -16.43 7.26 5.28
C ALA A 145 -16.62 6.18 6.35
N PRO A 146 -17.67 5.36 6.26
CA PRO A 146 -17.81 4.18 7.10
C PRO A 146 -16.58 3.28 7.01
N LYS A 147 -16.17 2.70 8.14
CA LYS A 147 -15.02 1.80 8.14
C LYS A 147 -15.31 0.55 7.30
N PRO A 148 -14.32 0.09 6.52
CA PRO A 148 -14.41 -1.17 5.79
C PRO A 148 -14.44 -2.35 6.77
N ARG A 149 -14.78 -3.55 6.26
CA ARG A 149 -14.73 -4.82 7.00
C ARG A 149 -14.03 -5.89 6.19
N GLY A 150 -13.41 -6.83 6.88
CA GLY A 150 -12.70 -7.95 6.26
C GLY A 150 -11.32 -7.54 5.71
N GLU A 151 -10.87 -8.23 4.68
CA GLU A 151 -9.61 -7.91 4.01
C GLU A 151 -9.75 -6.63 3.20
N VAL A 152 -8.89 -5.67 3.49
CA VAL A 152 -8.90 -4.33 2.86
C VAL A 152 -7.79 -4.15 1.83
N TYR A 153 -6.71 -4.94 1.93
CA TYR A 153 -5.55 -4.83 1.05
C TYR A 153 -4.82 -6.17 0.93
N ARG A 154 -4.37 -6.50 -0.29
CA ARG A 154 -3.52 -7.67 -0.55
C ARG A 154 -2.51 -7.38 -1.65
N ARG A 155 -1.27 -7.79 -1.45
CA ARG A 155 -0.19 -7.71 -2.44
C ARG A 155 0.77 -8.89 -2.28
N PHE A 156 1.23 -9.45 -3.39
CA PHE A 156 2.36 -10.38 -3.38
C PHE A 156 3.67 -9.59 -3.32
N ASP A 157 4.54 -9.90 -2.37
CA ASP A 157 5.89 -9.36 -2.30
C ASP A 157 6.85 -10.39 -2.90
N ALA A 158 7.32 -10.14 -4.12
CA ALA A 158 8.16 -11.07 -4.86
C ALA A 158 9.54 -11.27 -4.21
N ARG A 159 10.03 -10.29 -3.43
CA ARG A 159 11.32 -10.39 -2.71
C ARG A 159 11.22 -11.32 -1.51
N LEU A 160 10.07 -11.37 -0.88
CA LEU A 160 9.79 -12.28 0.24
C LEU A 160 9.25 -13.63 -0.23
N GLY A 161 8.71 -13.69 -1.47
CA GLY A 161 7.96 -14.84 -1.95
C GLY A 161 6.69 -15.10 -1.14
N ALA A 162 6.08 -14.04 -0.59
CA ALA A 162 4.96 -14.14 0.35
C ALA A 162 3.88 -13.09 0.06
N TRP A 163 2.64 -13.43 0.40
CA TRP A 163 1.54 -12.48 0.42
C TRP A 163 1.62 -11.59 1.65
N VAL A 164 1.50 -10.28 1.48
CA VAL A 164 1.22 -9.34 2.55
C VAL A 164 -0.22 -8.85 2.41
N SER A 165 -1.00 -8.98 3.48
CA SER A 165 -2.39 -8.50 3.51
C SER A 165 -2.71 -7.74 4.78
N LEU A 166 -3.75 -6.92 4.68
CA LEU A 166 -4.31 -6.15 5.79
C LEU A 166 -5.80 -6.46 5.87
N ARG A 167 -6.27 -6.82 7.04
CA ARG A 167 -7.70 -7.00 7.32
C ARG A 167 -8.10 -6.26 8.59
N THR A 168 -9.36 -5.94 8.71
CA THR A 168 -9.89 -5.34 9.95
C THR A 168 -9.81 -6.32 11.11
N VAL A 169 -9.70 -5.77 12.33
CA VAL A 169 -9.74 -6.57 13.56
C VAL A 169 -11.12 -7.15 13.75
N GLU A 170 -11.19 -8.45 14.03
CA GLU A 170 -12.39 -9.17 14.48
C GLU A 170 -12.19 -9.50 15.95
N ILE A 171 -12.86 -8.76 16.86
CA ILE A 171 -12.59 -8.83 18.31
C ILE A 171 -12.66 -10.26 18.83
N ASP A 172 -13.67 -11.02 18.44
CA ASP A 172 -13.88 -12.37 18.99
C ASP A 172 -12.78 -13.36 18.62
N SER A 173 -12.20 -13.24 17.43
CA SER A 173 -11.11 -14.13 16.96
C SER A 173 -9.72 -13.58 17.25
N ASP A 174 -9.56 -12.25 17.36
CA ASP A 174 -8.24 -11.64 17.51
C ASP A 174 -7.88 -11.24 18.94
N LEU A 175 -8.85 -11.16 19.85
CA LEU A 175 -8.63 -10.67 21.21
C LEU A 175 -7.51 -11.42 21.96
N ALA A 176 -7.52 -12.76 21.91
CA ALA A 176 -6.53 -13.57 22.61
C ALA A 176 -5.10 -13.31 22.08
N ARG A 177 -4.99 -13.13 20.76
CA ARG A 177 -3.73 -12.79 20.07
C ARG A 177 -3.29 -11.37 20.42
N PHE A 178 -4.18 -10.39 20.33
CA PHE A 178 -3.91 -9.01 20.69
C PHE A 178 -3.45 -8.90 22.15
N ASN A 179 -4.13 -9.56 23.09
CA ASN A 179 -3.74 -9.61 24.49
C ASN A 179 -2.33 -10.18 24.69
N ARG A 180 -2.01 -11.31 24.04
CA ARG A 180 -0.68 -11.89 24.09
C ARG A 180 0.38 -10.92 23.55
N TRP A 181 0.11 -10.24 22.44
CA TRP A 181 1.05 -9.29 21.84
C TRP A 181 1.28 -8.06 22.70
N GLN A 182 0.21 -7.45 23.25
CA GLN A 182 0.31 -6.26 24.10
C GLN A 182 1.05 -6.55 25.42
N ASN A 183 0.87 -7.74 25.98
CA ASN A 183 1.57 -8.14 27.22
C ASN A 183 2.99 -8.67 26.99
N ASN A 184 3.46 -8.75 25.74
CA ASN A 184 4.87 -9.10 25.49
C ASN A 184 5.78 -7.98 26.04
N PRO A 185 6.80 -8.29 26.87
CA PRO A 185 7.67 -7.28 27.48
C PRO A 185 8.29 -6.30 26.48
N ARG A 186 8.63 -6.78 25.29
CA ARG A 186 9.18 -5.96 24.20
C ARG A 186 8.17 -4.94 23.70
N VAL A 187 6.90 -5.31 23.59
CA VAL A 187 5.82 -4.44 23.15
C VAL A 187 5.46 -3.44 24.25
N LEU A 188 5.31 -3.92 25.49
CA LEU A 188 5.04 -3.10 26.67
C LEU A 188 6.04 -1.95 26.84
N ASN A 189 7.32 -2.18 26.53
CA ASN A 189 8.35 -1.15 26.63
C ASN A 189 8.02 0.11 25.80
N PHE A 190 7.28 -0.02 24.71
CA PHE A 190 6.95 1.09 23.80
C PHE A 190 5.46 1.49 23.84
N TRP A 191 4.57 0.50 23.89
CA TRP A 191 3.13 0.74 23.83
C TRP A 191 2.51 1.07 25.19
N GLN A 192 3.00 0.42 26.26
CA GLN A 192 2.53 0.64 27.64
C GLN A 192 1.02 0.34 27.85
N GLU A 193 0.45 -0.49 26.97
CA GLU A 193 -0.98 -0.87 26.96
C GLU A 193 -1.15 -2.33 27.40
N GLY A 194 -0.44 -2.74 28.47
CA GLY A 194 -0.64 -4.07 29.08
C GLY A 194 -1.97 -4.17 29.81
N GLY A 195 -2.55 -5.36 29.84
CA GLY A 195 -3.82 -5.56 30.51
C GLY A 195 -4.35 -6.98 30.42
N ASP A 196 -5.46 -7.25 31.08
CA ASP A 196 -6.18 -8.50 30.96
C ASP A 196 -7.06 -8.55 29.69
N LEU A 197 -7.71 -9.69 29.45
CA LEU A 197 -8.57 -9.89 28.26
C LEU A 197 -9.76 -8.92 28.25
N GLN A 198 -10.32 -8.60 29.41
CA GLN A 198 -11.47 -7.69 29.50
C GLN A 198 -11.07 -6.26 29.15
N GLN A 199 -9.97 -5.78 29.70
CA GLN A 199 -9.41 -4.45 29.40
C GLN A 199 -9.09 -4.29 27.90
N HIS A 200 -8.50 -5.31 27.28
CA HIS A 200 -8.20 -5.28 25.85
C HIS A 200 -9.46 -5.41 24.97
N ARG A 201 -10.49 -6.14 25.43
CA ARG A 201 -11.79 -6.15 24.74
C ARG A 201 -12.43 -4.76 24.75
N GLU A 202 -12.44 -4.09 25.90
CA GLU A 202 -12.97 -2.73 26.03
C GLU A 202 -12.19 -1.73 25.16
N TYR A 203 -10.86 -1.85 25.14
CA TYR A 203 -9.99 -1.03 24.29
C TYR A 203 -10.34 -1.20 22.79
N LEU A 204 -10.39 -2.44 22.30
CA LEU A 204 -10.71 -2.71 20.90
C LEU A 204 -12.15 -2.31 20.55
N SER A 205 -13.12 -2.51 21.46
CA SER A 205 -14.50 -2.10 21.24
C SER A 205 -14.62 -0.58 21.12
N LYS A 206 -13.94 0.16 22.00
CA LYS A 206 -13.88 1.62 21.93
C LYS A 206 -13.32 2.09 20.58
N LEU A 207 -12.24 1.48 20.10
CA LEU A 207 -11.66 1.83 18.79
C LEU A 207 -12.55 1.38 17.63
N GLN A 208 -13.32 0.29 17.78
CA GLN A 208 -14.28 -0.14 16.78
C GLN A 208 -15.41 0.88 16.59
N ASP A 209 -15.87 1.48 17.68
CA ASP A 209 -16.93 2.50 17.68
C ASP A 209 -16.44 3.88 17.26
N ASP A 210 -15.14 4.16 17.41
CA ASP A 210 -14.54 5.43 17.06
C ASP A 210 -14.39 5.59 15.54
N PRO A 211 -15.07 6.54 14.88
CA PRO A 211 -15.07 6.68 13.43
C PRO A 211 -13.71 7.13 12.87
N HIS A 212 -12.82 7.67 13.68
CA HIS A 212 -11.56 8.20 13.15
C HIS A 212 -10.40 7.21 13.15
N THR A 213 -10.50 6.08 13.86
CA THR A 213 -9.44 5.06 13.96
C THR A 213 -9.89 3.73 13.38
N LEU A 214 -9.16 3.21 12.40
CA LEU A 214 -9.33 1.89 11.81
C LEU A 214 -8.29 0.94 12.38
N THR A 215 -8.73 -0.15 13.00
CA THR A 215 -7.85 -1.19 13.56
C THR A 215 -7.65 -2.32 12.55
N LEU A 216 -6.40 -2.72 12.32
CA LEU A 216 -6.01 -3.68 11.30
C LEU A 216 -5.10 -4.78 11.87
N ILE A 217 -5.24 -5.97 11.30
CA ILE A 217 -4.29 -7.08 11.44
C ILE A 217 -3.47 -7.17 10.16
N GLY A 218 -2.15 -7.15 10.30
CA GLY A 218 -1.22 -7.48 9.23
C GLY A 218 -0.98 -8.97 9.17
N CYS A 219 -1.02 -9.55 7.96
CA CYS A 219 -0.77 -10.97 7.72
C CYS A 219 0.33 -11.17 6.67
N PHE A 220 1.14 -12.22 6.84
CA PHE A 220 1.97 -12.83 5.79
C PHE A 220 1.43 -14.22 5.50
N ASP A 221 1.11 -14.52 4.23
CA ASP A 221 0.48 -15.78 3.80
C ASP A 221 -0.72 -16.16 4.68
N ASP A 222 -1.57 -15.17 4.96
CA ASP A 222 -2.74 -15.23 5.84
C ASP A 222 -2.45 -15.50 7.33
N GLU A 223 -1.16 -15.63 7.72
CA GLU A 223 -0.74 -15.74 9.12
C GLU A 223 -0.67 -14.35 9.78
N PRO A 224 -1.49 -14.08 10.80
CA PRO A 224 -1.45 -12.80 11.51
C PRO A 224 -0.15 -12.60 12.28
N PHE A 225 0.51 -11.47 12.07
CA PHE A 225 1.79 -11.17 12.73
C PHE A 225 1.83 -9.80 13.43
N ALA A 226 0.94 -8.87 13.05
CA ALA A 226 1.00 -7.50 13.51
C ALA A 226 -0.39 -6.90 13.74
N TYR A 227 -0.44 -5.88 14.59
CA TYR A 227 -1.59 -5.01 14.81
C TYR A 227 -1.23 -3.58 14.44
N PHE A 228 -2.14 -2.91 13.75
CA PHE A 228 -1.98 -1.53 13.32
C PHE A 228 -3.23 -0.71 13.66
N GLU A 229 -3.03 0.57 13.97
CA GLU A 229 -4.08 1.58 14.03
C GLU A 229 -3.80 2.61 12.94
N ALA A 230 -4.75 2.78 12.03
CA ALA A 230 -4.74 3.82 11.02
C ALA A 230 -5.78 4.86 11.38
N TYR A 231 -5.36 6.08 11.68
CA TYR A 231 -6.25 7.13 12.17
C TYR A 231 -6.22 8.37 11.28
N TRP A 232 -7.26 9.18 11.34
CA TRP A 232 -7.29 10.49 10.71
C TRP A 232 -6.57 11.51 11.60
N ALA A 233 -5.45 12.03 11.14
CA ALA A 233 -4.58 12.86 11.97
C ALA A 233 -5.22 14.19 12.40
N LYS A 234 -6.18 14.72 11.60
CA LYS A 234 -6.87 15.99 11.91
C LYS A 234 -7.66 15.94 13.21
N GLU A 235 -8.28 14.82 13.53
CA GLU A 235 -9.07 14.61 14.76
C GLU A 235 -8.23 14.06 15.91
N ASP A 236 -7.06 13.51 15.61
CA ASP A 236 -6.21 12.87 16.60
C ASP A 236 -5.48 13.86 17.50
N ARG A 237 -4.84 13.34 18.56
CA ARG A 237 -4.00 14.08 19.50
C ARG A 237 -2.73 14.65 18.87
N ILE A 238 -2.32 14.15 17.68
CA ILE A 238 -1.14 14.64 16.96
C ILE A 238 -1.40 15.98 16.24
N ALA A 239 -2.67 16.29 15.91
CA ALA A 239 -3.02 17.48 15.12
C ALA A 239 -2.42 18.79 15.62
N PRO A 240 -2.38 19.10 16.96
CA PRO A 240 -1.81 20.35 17.44
C PRO A 240 -0.30 20.50 17.24
N PHE A 241 0.41 19.43 16.91
CA PHE A 241 1.86 19.42 16.82
C PHE A 241 2.41 19.68 15.42
N TYR A 242 1.54 19.75 14.41
CA TYR A 242 1.93 20.13 13.03
C TYR A 242 0.71 20.70 12.29
N ASP A 243 0.91 21.24 11.09
CA ASP A 243 -0.19 21.69 10.23
C ASP A 243 -0.89 20.48 9.60
N ALA A 244 -1.80 19.84 10.35
CA ALA A 244 -2.49 18.64 9.94
C ALA A 244 -3.50 18.94 8.82
N GLY A 245 -3.30 18.32 7.66
CA GLY A 245 -4.23 18.36 6.55
C GLY A 245 -5.51 17.57 6.84
N ASP A 246 -6.59 17.93 6.17
CA ASP A 246 -7.93 17.32 6.37
C ASP A 246 -7.96 15.81 6.10
N TYR A 247 -7.06 15.31 5.26
CA TYR A 247 -6.97 13.90 4.87
C TYR A 247 -5.65 13.23 5.23
N ASP A 248 -4.83 13.83 6.10
CA ASP A 248 -3.63 13.19 6.62
C ASP A 248 -4.00 11.96 7.46
N ARG A 249 -3.26 10.88 7.26
CA ARG A 249 -3.43 9.61 7.98
C ARG A 249 -2.28 9.42 8.96
N GLY A 250 -2.60 9.00 10.16
CA GLY A 250 -1.61 8.59 11.15
C GLY A 250 -1.55 7.08 11.30
N ILE A 251 -0.42 6.53 11.75
CA ILE A 251 -0.24 5.10 11.97
C ILE A 251 0.42 4.79 13.31
N HIS A 252 -0.16 3.84 14.05
CA HIS A 252 0.50 3.13 15.14
C HIS A 252 0.76 1.68 14.69
N MET A 253 1.90 1.11 15.06
CA MET A 253 2.35 -0.17 14.52
C MET A 253 2.96 -1.04 15.62
N LEU A 254 2.45 -2.27 15.72
CA LEU A 254 2.92 -3.29 16.63
C LEU A 254 3.16 -4.59 15.84
N VAL A 255 4.41 -5.09 15.84
CA VAL A 255 4.72 -6.45 15.35
C VAL A 255 4.70 -7.39 16.55
N GLY A 256 3.69 -8.25 16.62
CA GLY A 256 3.48 -9.17 17.73
C GLY A 256 4.31 -10.44 17.63
N GLU A 257 4.36 -11.05 16.44
CA GLU A 257 5.05 -12.32 16.23
C GLU A 257 6.55 -12.12 15.95
N GLU A 258 7.40 -12.85 16.68
CA GLU A 258 8.85 -12.66 16.61
C GLU A 258 9.48 -13.18 15.31
N ASN A 259 8.94 -14.25 14.74
CA ASN A 259 9.37 -14.84 13.48
C ASN A 259 9.10 -13.91 12.27
N HIS A 260 8.23 -12.90 12.42
CA HIS A 260 7.93 -11.91 11.39
C HIS A 260 8.65 -10.56 11.59
N ARG A 261 9.73 -10.55 12.37
CA ARG A 261 10.61 -9.39 12.55
C ARG A 261 11.74 -9.39 11.51
N GLY A 262 12.36 -8.24 11.32
CA GLY A 262 13.49 -8.05 10.41
C GLY A 262 13.26 -6.90 9.43
N SER A 263 14.35 -6.24 9.01
CA SER A 263 14.28 -5.06 8.14
C SER A 263 13.56 -5.34 6.80
N HIS A 264 13.80 -6.51 6.20
CA HIS A 264 13.15 -6.94 4.95
C HIS A 264 11.63 -7.09 5.12
N LYS A 265 11.16 -7.64 6.24
CA LYS A 265 9.72 -7.77 6.54
C LYS A 265 9.10 -6.42 6.88
N VAL A 266 9.82 -5.55 7.60
CA VAL A 266 9.36 -4.16 7.86
C VAL A 266 9.19 -3.42 6.55
N ALA A 267 10.13 -3.53 5.61
CA ALA A 267 10.01 -2.90 4.29
C ALA A 267 8.74 -3.34 3.55
N SER A 268 8.39 -4.61 3.62
CA SER A 268 7.20 -5.18 2.99
C SER A 268 5.90 -4.68 3.62
N TRP A 269 5.72 -4.88 4.93
CA TRP A 269 4.45 -4.56 5.56
C TRP A 269 4.24 -3.03 5.75
N LEU A 270 5.32 -2.26 5.99
CA LEU A 270 5.18 -0.80 6.13
C LEU A 270 4.83 -0.15 4.79
N SER A 271 5.46 -0.59 3.69
CA SER A 271 5.07 -0.13 2.35
C SER A 271 3.64 -0.55 1.99
N ALA A 272 3.20 -1.75 2.39
CA ALA A 272 1.82 -2.21 2.17
C ALA A 272 0.81 -1.37 2.95
N LEU A 273 1.07 -1.09 4.24
CA LEU A 273 0.21 -0.25 5.07
C LEU A 273 0.09 1.17 4.51
N VAL A 274 1.21 1.78 4.13
CA VAL A 274 1.21 3.14 3.56
C VAL A 274 0.53 3.16 2.19
N HIS A 275 0.79 2.16 1.34
CA HIS A 275 0.13 2.03 0.04
C HIS A 275 -1.39 1.93 0.20
N TYR A 276 -1.86 1.07 1.09
CA TYR A 276 -3.28 0.98 1.43
C TYR A 276 -3.86 2.35 1.80
N LEU A 277 -3.22 3.10 2.69
CA LEU A 277 -3.74 4.40 3.15
C LEU A 277 -3.82 5.45 2.03
N PHE A 278 -2.87 5.44 1.11
CA PHE A 278 -2.93 6.33 -0.05
C PHE A 278 -3.99 5.91 -1.08
N LEU A 279 -4.30 4.62 -1.18
CA LEU A 279 -5.34 4.12 -2.08
C LEU A 279 -6.74 4.22 -1.48
N ASP A 280 -6.87 4.03 -0.16
CA ASP A 280 -8.14 4.07 0.59
C ASP A 280 -8.86 5.42 0.45
N ASP A 281 -8.10 6.52 0.50
CA ASP A 281 -8.60 7.84 0.12
C ASP A 281 -7.56 8.58 -0.74
N PRO A 282 -7.84 8.85 -2.02
CA PRO A 282 -6.89 9.51 -2.93
C PRO A 282 -6.56 10.95 -2.53
N ARG A 283 -7.33 11.56 -1.61
CA ARG A 283 -7.05 12.90 -1.05
C ARG A 283 -5.98 12.86 0.04
N THR A 284 -5.61 11.68 0.56
CA THR A 284 -4.51 11.53 1.52
C THR A 284 -3.20 11.99 0.89
N GLN A 285 -2.60 13.05 1.45
CA GLN A 285 -1.33 13.59 0.96
C GLN A 285 -0.15 13.19 1.82
N ARG A 286 -0.38 12.89 3.11
CA ARG A 286 0.67 12.51 4.05
C ARG A 286 0.22 11.35 4.94
N VAL A 287 1.19 10.47 5.21
CA VAL A 287 1.11 9.48 6.29
C VAL A 287 2.09 9.90 7.36
N VAL A 288 1.62 10.01 8.60
CA VAL A 288 2.41 10.46 9.75
C VAL A 288 2.49 9.38 10.82
N ALA A 289 3.52 9.42 11.63
CA ALA A 289 3.65 8.58 12.81
C ALA A 289 4.46 9.34 13.89
N GLU A 290 4.29 8.94 15.15
CA GLU A 290 4.96 9.57 16.28
C GLU A 290 5.62 8.54 17.21
N PRO A 291 6.60 7.74 16.69
CA PRO A 291 7.36 6.86 17.56
C PRO A 291 8.05 7.64 18.67
N ARG A 292 8.32 6.97 19.81
CA ARG A 292 9.16 7.57 20.86
C ARG A 292 10.51 7.95 20.24
N ALA A 293 11.03 9.12 20.59
CA ALA A 293 12.29 9.65 20.05
C ALA A 293 13.49 8.73 20.32
N ASP A 294 13.45 7.93 21.38
CA ASP A 294 14.47 6.93 21.70
C ASP A 294 14.31 5.59 20.93
N ASN A 295 13.22 5.41 20.21
CA ASN A 295 13.02 4.23 19.34
C ASN A 295 13.76 4.37 17.99
N GLN A 296 15.06 4.57 18.08
CA GLN A 296 15.92 4.80 16.90
C GLN A 296 15.82 3.69 15.86
N ARG A 297 15.52 2.46 16.31
CA ARG A 297 15.34 1.32 15.39
C ARG A 297 14.13 1.49 14.49
N MET A 298 12.96 1.86 15.05
CA MET A 298 11.75 2.09 14.26
C MET A 298 11.91 3.34 13.39
N ILE A 299 12.47 4.41 13.93
CA ILE A 299 12.78 5.63 13.16
C ILE A 299 13.65 5.30 11.95
N GLY A 300 14.73 4.53 12.12
CA GLY A 300 15.59 4.09 11.02
C GLY A 300 14.87 3.21 10.00
N HIS A 301 13.97 2.31 10.42
CA HIS A 301 13.14 1.54 9.50
C HIS A 301 12.21 2.44 8.67
N MET A 302 11.57 3.44 9.31
CA MET A 302 10.72 4.39 8.63
C MET A 302 11.51 5.25 7.63
N GLN A 303 12.69 5.73 8.01
CA GLN A 303 13.57 6.49 7.11
C GLN A 303 13.97 5.67 5.88
N ASN A 304 14.27 4.38 6.05
CA ASN A 304 14.55 3.46 4.94
C ASN A 304 13.33 3.24 4.02
N GLN A 305 12.12 3.54 4.51
CA GLN A 305 10.87 3.54 3.74
C GLN A 305 10.44 4.98 3.36
N CYS A 306 11.40 5.88 3.20
CA CYS A 306 11.25 7.24 2.70
C CYS A 306 10.54 8.23 3.64
N PHE A 307 10.19 7.86 4.88
CA PHE A 307 9.78 8.85 5.87
C PHE A 307 10.93 9.80 6.20
N HIS A 308 10.62 11.04 6.49
CA HIS A 308 11.57 11.98 7.10
C HIS A 308 11.12 12.33 8.50
N CYS A 309 12.08 12.64 9.36
CA CYS A 309 11.82 13.19 10.67
C CYS A 309 11.66 14.70 10.51
N GLU A 310 10.46 15.22 10.72
CA GLU A 310 10.17 16.66 10.66
C GLU A 310 10.72 17.37 11.88
N LYS A 311 10.47 16.82 13.06
CA LYS A 311 10.93 17.33 14.36
C LYS A 311 10.74 16.33 15.49
N GLU A 312 11.36 16.59 16.63
CA GLU A 312 10.98 15.99 17.90
C GLU A 312 10.08 16.95 18.68
N PHE A 313 9.15 16.40 19.45
CA PHE A 313 8.23 17.17 20.29
C PHE A 313 7.78 16.36 21.50
N ASP A 314 7.22 17.05 22.50
CA ASP A 314 6.80 16.43 23.74
C ASP A 314 5.28 16.29 23.80
N PHE A 315 4.79 15.02 23.85
CA PHE A 315 3.48 14.68 24.37
C PHE A 315 3.51 14.70 25.90
N PRO A 316 2.37 14.76 26.58
CA PRO A 316 2.34 14.68 28.04
C PRO A 316 2.99 13.42 28.64
N HIS A 317 3.04 12.34 27.86
CA HIS A 317 3.49 11.01 28.29
C HIS A 317 4.76 10.51 27.61
N LYS A 318 5.22 11.15 26.53
CA LYS A 318 6.44 10.75 25.80
C LYS A 318 7.02 11.88 24.99
N ARG A 319 8.34 11.89 24.81
CA ARG A 319 9.00 12.62 23.71
C ARG A 319 8.91 11.78 22.44
N ALA A 320 8.45 12.36 21.35
CA ALA A 320 8.20 11.68 20.09
C ALA A 320 8.94 12.33 18.92
N ALA A 321 9.27 11.55 17.90
CA ALA A 321 9.73 12.03 16.61
C ALA A 321 8.54 12.07 15.64
N LEU A 322 8.24 13.23 15.07
CA LEU A 322 7.23 13.36 14.01
C LEU A 322 7.83 12.86 12.69
N MET A 323 7.40 11.68 12.28
CA MET A 323 7.79 11.06 11.02
C MET A 323 6.70 11.30 9.97
N ILE A 324 7.10 11.81 8.80
CA ILE A 324 6.17 12.15 7.72
C ILE A 324 6.61 11.50 6.41
N LEU A 325 5.65 10.95 5.69
CA LEU A 325 5.83 10.46 4.32
C LEU A 325 4.77 11.09 3.41
N GLY A 326 5.21 11.89 2.45
CA GLY A 326 4.33 12.48 1.43
C GLY A 326 3.98 11.49 0.31
N ARG A 327 2.76 11.63 -0.24
CA ARG A 327 2.24 10.81 -1.34
C ARG A 327 3.18 10.74 -2.53
N GLU A 328 3.60 11.90 -3.06
CA GLU A 328 4.50 11.99 -4.21
C GLU A 328 5.79 11.20 -3.94
N ARG A 329 6.45 11.46 -2.81
CA ARG A 329 7.69 10.78 -2.43
C ARG A 329 7.51 9.27 -2.29
N PHE A 330 6.36 8.81 -1.80
CA PHE A 330 6.07 7.39 -1.70
C PHE A 330 6.03 6.75 -3.08
N PHE A 331 5.23 7.26 -4.00
CA PHE A 331 5.07 6.65 -5.33
C PHE A 331 6.31 6.79 -6.22
N ASP A 332 7.14 7.81 -5.97
CA ASP A 332 8.42 7.98 -6.69
C ASP A 332 9.51 7.01 -6.22
N ARG A 333 9.51 6.62 -4.94
CA ARG A 333 10.66 5.98 -4.30
C ARG A 333 10.40 4.60 -3.75
N CYS A 334 9.20 4.27 -3.34
CA CYS A 334 8.91 3.00 -2.71
C CYS A 334 8.80 1.87 -3.74
N SER A 335 9.49 0.77 -3.43
CA SER A 335 9.33 -0.47 -4.18
C SER A 335 8.16 -1.25 -3.61
N LEU A 336 7.18 -1.55 -4.46
CA LEU A 336 5.97 -2.32 -4.13
C LEU A 336 6.02 -3.76 -4.67
N VAL A 337 7.20 -4.24 -5.06
CA VAL A 337 7.42 -5.59 -5.61
C VAL A 337 8.50 -6.32 -4.86
#